data_07116c2f17edf0721adb5559481ee381
#
_entry.id   07116c2f17edf0721adb5559481ee381
#
_cell.length_a   1.000
_cell.length_b   1.000
_cell.length_c   1.000
_cell.angle_alpha   90.00
_cell.angle_beta   90.00
_cell.angle_gamma   90.00
#
_symmetry.space_group_name_H-M   'P 1'
#
loop_
_entity.id
_entity.type
_entity.pdbx_description
1 polymer ?
#
loop_
_entity_poly.entity_id
_entity_poly.type
_entity_poly.pdbx_seq_one_letter_code
_entity_poly.pdbx_strand_id
1 'polypeptide(L)'
;MTPCHVARISSSSLARVLCFVALSCVTEVGPSAQAGDPWCGPFQRVQGAARDGFNPVKGRPDPTTSLSWEGSVTFPGLTDCWIDQFQSSGNAIYTCASLLKSESLAIASYEDAAASLTKCFPRDWTINRQDASEGRSPSLNAGPDPPALILTVSRDKEASGATRPVPGDHYALEIKVFSRPK
;
A
#
# COMPACT_ATOMS: atom_id res chain seq x y z
N MET A 1 23.39 -23.33 -8.21
CA MET A 1 24.43 -24.05 -8.95
C MET A 1 24.00 -25.48 -9.10
N THR A 2 23.44 -25.84 -10.23
CA THR A 2 22.94 -27.19 -10.53
C THR A 2 23.84 -27.75 -11.64
N PRO A 3 24.42 -28.94 -11.50
CA PRO A 3 25.33 -29.49 -12.49
C PRO A 3 24.58 -30.10 -13.67
N CYS A 4 25.02 -29.75 -14.89
CA CYS A 4 24.62 -30.42 -16.11
C CYS A 4 25.27 -31.81 -16.19
N HIS A 5 24.45 -32.84 -16.27
CA HIS A 5 24.88 -34.18 -16.60
C HIS A 5 25.14 -34.32 -18.11
N VAL A 6 26.39 -34.58 -18.48
CA VAL A 6 26.81 -34.94 -19.83
C VAL A 6 26.59 -36.45 -20.02
N ALA A 7 25.65 -36.81 -20.89
CA ALA A 7 25.50 -38.21 -21.35
C ALA A 7 26.51 -38.50 -22.45
N ARG A 8 27.38 -39.52 -22.23
CA ARG A 8 28.26 -40.09 -23.25
C ARG A 8 27.44 -40.97 -24.20
N ILE A 9 27.45 -40.64 -25.47
CA ILE A 9 26.94 -41.50 -26.53
C ILE A 9 28.12 -42.15 -27.24
N SER A 10 28.09 -43.51 -27.20
CA SER A 10 29.07 -44.38 -27.82
C SER A 10 28.90 -44.41 -29.34
N SER A 11 30.02 -44.42 -30.01
CA SER A 11 30.12 -44.49 -31.47
C SER A 11 29.74 -45.85 -32.04
N SER A 12 28.86 -45.88 -33.04
CA SER A 12 29.07 -46.78 -34.20
C SER A 12 28.08 -46.45 -35.34
N SER A 13 28.68 -46.34 -36.56
CA SER A 13 28.12 -46.53 -37.90
C SER A 13 27.22 -45.47 -38.53
N LEU A 14 27.87 -44.74 -39.42
CA LEU A 14 27.51 -44.44 -40.83
C LEU A 14 26.00 -44.26 -41.14
N ALA A 15 25.55 -42.99 -41.21
CA ALA A 15 24.69 -42.50 -42.26
C ALA A 15 24.71 -40.96 -42.23
N ARG A 16 25.13 -40.34 -43.33
CA ARG A 16 25.09 -38.90 -43.53
C ARG A 16 23.64 -38.44 -43.61
N VAL A 17 23.18 -37.76 -42.58
CA VAL A 17 22.01 -36.91 -42.65
C VAL A 17 22.41 -35.57 -42.05
N LEU A 18 22.54 -34.57 -42.93
CA LEU A 18 22.71 -33.17 -42.56
C LEU A 18 21.41 -32.68 -41.95
N CYS A 19 21.28 -32.80 -40.62
CA CYS A 19 20.26 -32.06 -39.87
C CYS A 19 20.87 -30.72 -39.44
N PHE A 20 20.50 -29.66 -40.11
CA PHE A 20 20.67 -28.29 -39.63
C PHE A 20 19.78 -28.16 -38.39
N VAL A 21 20.35 -28.38 -37.22
CA VAL A 21 19.71 -28.00 -35.95
C VAL A 21 19.92 -26.49 -35.81
N ALA A 22 18.96 -25.71 -36.29
CA ALA A 22 18.84 -24.31 -35.91
C ALA A 22 18.60 -24.26 -34.40
N LEU A 23 19.65 -23.97 -33.61
CA LEU A 23 19.52 -23.63 -32.19
C LEU A 23 18.78 -22.28 -32.10
N SER A 24 17.47 -22.35 -32.07
CA SER A 24 16.64 -21.20 -31.68
C SER A 24 16.88 -20.96 -30.21
N CYS A 25 17.82 -20.06 -29.85
CA CYS A 25 17.84 -19.45 -28.51
C CYS A 25 16.56 -18.66 -28.34
N VAL A 26 15.53 -19.30 -27.78
CA VAL A 26 14.39 -18.58 -27.26
C VAL A 26 14.91 -17.87 -26.02
N THR A 27 15.29 -16.60 -26.16
CA THR A 27 15.43 -15.71 -25.02
C THR A 27 14.04 -15.59 -24.43
N GLU A 28 13.78 -16.35 -23.35
CA GLU A 28 12.65 -16.06 -22.47
C GLU A 28 12.85 -14.63 -21.97
N VAL A 29 12.18 -13.69 -22.63
CA VAL A 29 11.93 -12.37 -22.06
C VAL A 29 11.05 -12.62 -20.86
N GLY A 30 11.70 -12.80 -19.71
CA GLY A 30 10.99 -12.85 -18.44
C GLY A 30 10.04 -11.65 -18.37
N PRO A 31 8.84 -11.79 -17.77
CA PRO A 31 7.94 -10.68 -17.63
C PRO A 31 8.73 -9.54 -16.99
N SER A 32 8.92 -8.44 -17.74
CA SER A 32 9.44 -7.21 -17.18
C SER A 32 8.55 -6.91 -15.99
N ALA A 33 9.12 -6.94 -14.77
CA ALA A 33 8.42 -6.52 -13.58
C ALA A 33 7.92 -5.11 -13.88
N GLN A 34 6.65 -4.99 -14.26
CA GLN A 34 5.99 -3.70 -14.36
C GLN A 34 6.20 -3.07 -13.01
N ALA A 35 6.88 -1.92 -13.00
CA ALA A 35 7.05 -1.15 -11.78
C ALA A 35 5.66 -0.99 -11.19
N GLY A 36 5.38 -1.72 -10.11
CA GLY A 36 4.05 -1.81 -9.55
C GLY A 36 3.59 -0.40 -9.15
N ASP A 37 2.29 -0.18 -9.14
CA ASP A 37 1.72 1.10 -8.70
C ASP A 37 2.39 1.50 -7.36
N PRO A 38 2.91 2.72 -7.22
CA PRO A 38 3.70 3.14 -6.05
C PRO A 38 2.93 3.06 -4.73
N TRP A 39 1.60 2.96 -4.78
CA TRP A 39 0.76 2.76 -3.61
C TRP A 39 0.68 1.31 -3.13
N CYS A 40 0.86 0.34 -4.03
CA CYS A 40 0.67 -1.08 -3.71
C CYS A 40 1.72 -1.61 -2.72
N GLY A 41 2.98 -1.24 -2.88
CA GLY A 41 4.04 -1.69 -1.98
C GLY A 41 3.82 -1.26 -0.53
N PRO A 42 3.66 0.05 -0.25
CA PRO A 42 3.29 0.54 1.07
C PRO A 42 2.02 -0.10 1.62
N PHE A 43 0.95 -0.17 0.83
CA PHE A 43 -0.32 -0.77 1.24
C PHE A 43 -0.14 -2.23 1.70
N GLN A 44 0.52 -3.07 0.91
CA GLN A 44 0.74 -4.47 1.24
C GLN A 44 1.57 -4.65 2.52
N ARG A 45 2.58 -3.81 2.73
CA ARG A 45 3.39 -3.82 3.96
C ARG A 45 2.56 -3.48 5.18
N VAL A 46 1.77 -2.42 5.13
CA VAL A 46 0.91 -1.99 6.24
C VAL A 46 -0.19 -3.01 6.49
N GLN A 47 -0.87 -3.49 5.44
CA GLN A 47 -1.90 -4.53 5.55
C GLN A 47 -1.34 -5.84 6.14
N GLY A 48 -0.16 -6.25 5.71
CA GLY A 48 0.52 -7.44 6.25
C GLY A 48 0.81 -7.32 7.75
N ALA A 49 1.18 -6.12 8.21
CA ALA A 49 1.46 -5.82 9.61
C ALA A 49 0.19 -5.69 10.48
N ALA A 50 -0.97 -5.47 9.88
CA ALA A 50 -2.22 -5.24 10.61
C ALA A 50 -2.62 -6.40 11.53
N ARG A 51 -2.27 -7.66 11.17
CA ARG A 51 -2.53 -8.86 11.97
C ARG A 51 -1.78 -8.88 13.30
N ASP A 52 -0.62 -8.21 13.36
CA ASP A 52 0.26 -8.13 14.53
C ASP A 52 0.21 -6.76 15.19
N GLY A 53 -0.90 -6.01 15.02
CA GLY A 53 -1.07 -4.67 15.58
C GLY A 53 -0.02 -3.68 15.07
N PHE A 54 0.41 -3.85 13.82
CA PHE A 54 1.41 -3.04 13.12
C PHE A 54 2.83 -3.09 13.70
N ASN A 55 3.15 -4.05 14.59
CA ASN A 55 4.48 -4.15 15.19
C ASN A 55 5.65 -4.12 14.18
N PRO A 56 5.58 -4.78 13.01
CA PRO A 56 6.68 -4.73 12.03
C PRO A 56 6.92 -3.37 11.37
N VAL A 57 5.96 -2.44 11.51
CA VAL A 57 6.01 -1.11 10.88
C VAL A 57 5.96 0.04 11.90
N LYS A 58 6.10 -0.27 13.18
CA LYS A 58 6.30 0.73 14.24
C LYS A 58 7.69 1.34 14.13
N GLY A 59 7.74 2.66 14.16
CA GLY A 59 8.96 3.45 14.30
C GLY A 59 9.21 3.83 15.75
N ARG A 60 9.62 5.08 15.95
CA ARG A 60 9.87 5.62 17.30
C ARG A 60 8.57 5.74 18.08
N PRO A 61 8.56 5.43 19.39
CA PRO A 61 7.41 5.73 20.23
C PRO A 61 7.21 7.25 20.34
N ASP A 62 5.96 7.66 20.41
CA ASP A 62 5.62 9.05 20.73
C ASP A 62 5.98 9.32 22.19
N PRO A 63 6.80 10.36 22.48
CA PRO A 63 7.21 10.68 23.84
C PRO A 63 6.04 11.17 24.71
N THR A 64 4.92 11.57 24.13
CA THR A 64 3.77 12.13 24.84
C THR A 64 2.72 11.08 25.21
N THR A 65 2.76 9.91 24.58
CA THR A 65 1.81 8.82 24.82
C THR A 65 2.47 7.44 24.69
N SER A 66 2.12 6.53 25.59
CA SER A 66 2.65 5.15 25.57
C SER A 66 1.98 4.25 24.53
N LEU A 67 0.97 4.75 23.83
CA LEU A 67 0.12 3.99 22.93
C LEU A 67 0.20 4.47 21.46
N SER A 68 1.16 5.33 21.15
CA SER A 68 1.37 5.84 19.82
C SER A 68 2.82 5.71 19.37
N TRP A 69 3.03 5.49 18.08
CA TRP A 69 4.35 5.33 17.46
C TRP A 69 4.37 6.00 16.10
N GLU A 70 5.52 6.48 15.68
CA GLU A 70 5.72 6.85 14.28
C GLU A 70 5.49 5.63 13.38
N GLY A 71 4.87 5.84 12.22
CA GLY A 71 4.76 4.82 11.18
C GLY A 71 6.01 4.81 10.32
N SER A 72 6.64 3.64 10.15
CA SER A 72 7.86 3.50 9.34
C SER A 72 7.61 3.32 7.83
N VAL A 73 6.35 3.24 7.42
CA VAL A 73 5.93 3.12 6.02
C VAL A 73 5.19 4.37 5.62
N THR A 74 5.62 5.04 4.55
CA THR A 74 4.93 6.20 4.00
C THR A 74 4.22 5.84 2.71
N PHE A 75 3.10 6.52 2.43
CA PHE A 75 2.40 6.43 1.15
C PHE A 75 2.79 7.64 0.26
N PRO A 76 2.69 7.52 -1.06
CA PRO A 76 2.99 8.62 -1.96
C PRO A 76 2.19 9.87 -1.63
N GLY A 77 2.88 11.00 -1.44
CA GLY A 77 2.23 12.28 -1.14
C GLY A 77 1.73 12.44 0.30
N LEU A 78 1.83 11.42 1.16
CA LEU A 78 1.50 11.52 2.59
C LEU A 78 2.79 11.66 3.40
N THR A 79 2.84 12.64 4.29
CA THR A 79 4.07 13.02 5.01
C THR A 79 4.12 12.52 6.44
N ASP A 80 2.98 12.47 7.10
CA ASP A 80 2.89 12.16 8.52
C ASP A 80 2.18 10.81 8.70
N CYS A 81 2.91 9.82 9.20
CA CYS A 81 2.35 8.49 9.46
C CYS A 81 2.57 8.11 10.92
N TRP A 82 1.52 7.60 11.55
CA TRP A 82 1.57 7.15 12.94
C TRP A 82 0.67 5.94 13.18
N ILE A 83 0.87 5.31 14.33
CA ILE A 83 0.09 4.15 14.79
C ILE A 83 -0.44 4.47 16.16
N ASP A 84 -1.76 4.38 16.31
CA ASP A 84 -2.42 4.49 17.60
C ASP A 84 -2.97 3.14 18.02
N GLN A 85 -2.72 2.75 19.27
CA GLN A 85 -3.27 1.54 19.87
C GLN A 85 -4.32 1.88 20.92
N PHE A 86 -5.48 1.26 20.83
CA PHE A 86 -6.56 1.47 21.78
C PHE A 86 -6.41 0.56 22.98
N GLN A 87 -6.28 1.14 24.16
CA GLN A 87 -6.09 0.41 25.42
C GLN A 87 -7.23 -0.56 25.73
N SER A 88 -8.46 -0.18 25.42
CA SER A 88 -9.66 -0.97 25.74
C SER A 88 -9.85 -2.22 24.90
N SER A 89 -9.38 -2.23 23.66
CA SER A 89 -9.60 -3.32 22.72
C SER A 89 -8.31 -4.00 22.25
N GLY A 90 -7.17 -3.38 22.49
CA GLY A 90 -5.88 -3.82 21.91
C GLY A 90 -5.79 -3.62 20.41
N ASN A 91 -6.84 -3.09 19.77
CA ASN A 91 -6.83 -2.77 18.35
C ASN A 91 -5.88 -1.60 18.08
N ALA A 92 -5.38 -1.52 16.86
CA ALA A 92 -4.54 -0.42 16.43
C ALA A 92 -5.00 0.13 15.08
N ILE A 93 -4.69 1.39 14.84
CA ILE A 93 -4.91 2.05 13.54
C ILE A 93 -3.56 2.57 13.05
N TYR A 94 -3.24 2.27 11.81
CA TYR A 94 -2.15 2.89 11.07
C TYR A 94 -2.75 4.05 10.28
N THR A 95 -2.33 5.26 10.57
CA THR A 95 -2.81 6.46 9.90
C THR A 95 -1.66 7.14 9.17
N CYS A 96 -1.90 7.55 7.93
CA CYS A 96 -1.03 8.52 7.24
C CYS A 96 -1.86 9.68 6.74
N ALA A 97 -1.34 10.89 6.88
CA ALA A 97 -2.00 12.10 6.45
C ALA A 97 -1.04 13.08 5.77
N SER A 98 -1.63 14.00 5.01
CA SER A 98 -0.94 15.18 4.49
C SER A 98 -1.90 16.37 4.49
N LEU A 99 -1.39 17.53 4.91
CA LEU A 99 -2.14 18.77 4.87
C LEU A 99 -1.99 19.45 3.51
N LEU A 100 -3.11 19.83 2.92
CA LEU A 100 -3.21 20.45 1.61
C LEU A 100 -3.83 21.85 1.71
N LYS A 101 -3.35 22.76 0.88
CA LYS A 101 -3.70 24.19 0.97
C LYS A 101 -5.06 24.52 0.38
N SER A 102 -5.67 23.63 -0.39
CA SER A 102 -6.96 23.88 -1.01
C SER A 102 -7.78 22.59 -1.15
N GLU A 103 -9.09 22.74 -1.16
CA GLU A 103 -10.04 21.66 -1.38
C GLU A 103 -9.81 20.94 -2.71
N SER A 104 -9.59 21.72 -3.78
CA SER A 104 -9.36 21.16 -5.11
C SER A 104 -8.12 20.27 -5.18
N LEU A 105 -7.03 20.66 -4.51
CA LEU A 105 -5.83 19.82 -4.41
C LEU A 105 -6.11 18.56 -3.58
N ALA A 106 -6.86 18.67 -2.50
CA ALA A 106 -7.19 17.53 -1.65
C ALA A 106 -8.07 16.52 -2.39
N ILE A 107 -9.07 16.99 -3.13
CA ILE A 107 -9.93 16.14 -3.96
C ILE A 107 -9.11 15.49 -5.08
N ALA A 108 -8.27 16.23 -5.81
CA ALA A 108 -7.42 15.65 -6.85
C ALA A 108 -6.48 14.58 -6.30
N SER A 109 -5.83 14.85 -5.16
CA SER A 109 -4.95 13.88 -4.50
C SER A 109 -5.71 12.64 -4.01
N TYR A 110 -6.94 12.81 -3.54
CA TYR A 110 -7.81 11.70 -3.17
C TYR A 110 -8.15 10.82 -4.38
N GLU A 111 -8.52 11.43 -5.51
CA GLU A 111 -8.86 10.70 -6.73
C GLU A 111 -7.69 9.84 -7.22
N ASP A 112 -6.49 10.41 -7.26
CA ASP A 112 -5.26 9.72 -7.66
C ASP A 112 -4.93 8.57 -6.70
N ALA A 113 -5.03 8.81 -5.40
CA ALA A 113 -4.80 7.80 -4.37
C ALA A 113 -5.83 6.66 -4.44
N ALA A 114 -7.11 6.99 -4.58
CA ALA A 114 -8.20 6.02 -4.68
C ALA A 114 -8.07 5.15 -5.93
N ALA A 115 -7.75 5.75 -7.09
CA ALA A 115 -7.53 5.02 -8.33
C ALA A 115 -6.34 4.06 -8.24
N SER A 116 -5.26 4.47 -7.57
CA SER A 116 -4.06 3.65 -7.37
C SER A 116 -4.32 2.53 -6.36
N LEU A 117 -4.88 2.84 -5.20
CA LEU A 117 -5.16 1.84 -4.15
C LEU A 117 -6.12 0.75 -4.62
N THR A 118 -7.12 1.10 -5.42
CA THR A 118 -8.09 0.13 -5.94
C THR A 118 -7.45 -1.01 -6.73
N LYS A 119 -6.33 -0.74 -7.40
CA LYS A 119 -5.56 -1.76 -8.13
C LYS A 119 -4.81 -2.73 -7.21
N CYS A 120 -4.58 -2.33 -5.96
CA CYS A 120 -3.79 -3.07 -4.97
C CYS A 120 -4.64 -3.95 -4.07
N PHE A 121 -5.96 -3.76 -4.05
CA PHE A 121 -6.84 -4.48 -3.14
C PHE A 121 -6.98 -5.96 -3.53
N PRO A 122 -7.12 -6.86 -2.55
CA PRO A 122 -7.54 -8.23 -2.79
C PRO A 122 -8.87 -8.27 -3.57
N ARG A 123 -9.03 -9.26 -4.43
CA ARG A 123 -10.22 -9.39 -5.31
C ARG A 123 -11.52 -9.61 -4.56
N ASP A 124 -11.44 -10.13 -3.35
CA ASP A 124 -12.55 -10.42 -2.45
C ASP A 124 -12.95 -9.22 -1.56
N TRP A 125 -12.25 -8.08 -1.71
CA TRP A 125 -12.59 -6.89 -0.96
C TRP A 125 -13.80 -6.16 -1.54
N THR A 126 -14.72 -5.80 -0.66
CA THR A 126 -15.79 -4.86 -0.99
C THR A 126 -15.24 -3.43 -0.99
N ILE A 127 -15.56 -2.68 -2.03
CA ILE A 127 -15.16 -1.29 -2.18
C ILE A 127 -16.44 -0.44 -2.19
N ASN A 128 -16.53 0.47 -1.22
CA ASN A 128 -17.61 1.45 -1.14
C ASN A 128 -16.99 2.84 -1.26
N ARG A 129 -17.28 3.52 -2.35
CA ARG A 129 -16.78 4.86 -2.65
C ARG A 129 -17.92 5.86 -2.57
N GLN A 130 -17.66 6.96 -1.88
CA GLN A 130 -18.52 8.14 -1.84
C GLN A 130 -17.77 9.30 -2.49
N ASP A 131 -18.32 9.83 -3.56
CA ASP A 131 -17.74 11.00 -4.24
C ASP A 131 -18.04 12.28 -3.44
N ALA A 132 -17.22 13.31 -3.70
CA ALA A 132 -17.45 14.62 -3.15
C ALA A 132 -18.82 15.16 -3.62
N SER A 133 -19.63 15.59 -2.69
CA SER A 133 -20.93 16.24 -2.96
C SER A 133 -21.12 17.39 -1.99
N GLU A 134 -22.11 18.25 -2.24
CA GLU A 134 -22.36 19.40 -1.42
C GLU A 134 -22.48 19.02 0.07
N GLY A 135 -21.56 19.54 0.88
CA GLY A 135 -21.47 19.28 2.33
C GLY A 135 -20.95 17.90 2.75
N ARG A 136 -20.44 17.07 1.80
CA ARG A 136 -19.85 15.78 2.11
C ARG A 136 -18.45 15.64 1.53
N SER A 137 -17.53 15.17 2.37
CA SER A 137 -16.18 14.84 1.94
C SER A 137 -16.14 13.52 1.17
N PRO A 138 -15.28 13.39 0.16
CA PRO A 138 -15.10 12.14 -0.54
C PRO A 138 -14.48 11.09 0.39
N SER A 139 -14.91 9.84 0.26
CA SER A 139 -14.36 8.73 1.03
C SER A 139 -14.35 7.42 0.23
N LEU A 140 -13.36 6.58 0.49
CA LEU A 140 -13.27 5.23 -0.01
C LEU A 140 -13.08 4.30 1.17
N ASN A 141 -14.02 3.38 1.37
CA ASN A 141 -13.95 2.33 2.35
C ASN A 141 -13.70 1.00 1.63
N ALA A 142 -12.69 0.25 2.04
CA ALA A 142 -12.33 -1.01 1.40
C ALA A 142 -12.06 -2.11 2.42
N GLY A 143 -12.45 -3.34 2.07
CA GLY A 143 -12.26 -4.51 2.91
C GLY A 143 -13.57 -5.20 3.25
N PRO A 144 -13.53 -6.19 4.17
CA PRO A 144 -14.73 -6.78 4.74
C PRO A 144 -15.41 -5.78 5.70
N ASP A 145 -16.58 -6.11 6.18
CA ASP A 145 -17.29 -5.33 7.19
C ASP A 145 -16.85 -5.74 8.62
N PRO A 146 -16.36 -4.81 9.47
CA PRO A 146 -16.07 -3.40 9.18
C PRO A 146 -14.90 -3.22 8.19
N PRO A 147 -14.80 -2.06 7.51
CA PRO A 147 -13.76 -1.83 6.51
C PRO A 147 -12.36 -1.93 7.13
N ALA A 148 -11.43 -2.51 6.37
CA ALA A 148 -10.03 -2.64 6.78
C ALA A 148 -9.20 -1.39 6.42
N LEU A 149 -9.69 -0.58 5.49
CA LEU A 149 -9.07 0.66 5.04
C LEU A 149 -10.14 1.73 4.81
N ILE A 150 -9.81 2.95 5.21
CA ILE A 150 -10.57 4.17 4.89
C ILE A 150 -9.58 5.19 4.31
N LEU A 151 -9.90 5.74 3.14
CA LEU A 151 -9.26 6.92 2.55
C LEU A 151 -10.29 8.04 2.52
N THR A 152 -9.94 9.21 3.01
CA THR A 152 -10.86 10.35 3.07
C THR A 152 -10.15 11.68 2.93
N VAL A 153 -10.91 12.70 2.51
CA VAL A 153 -10.53 14.11 2.66
C VAL A 153 -11.40 14.72 3.73
N SER A 154 -10.81 15.47 4.64
CA SER A 154 -11.52 16.26 5.63
C SER A 154 -11.08 17.72 5.57
N ARG A 155 -12.01 18.63 5.85
CA ARG A 155 -11.68 20.01 6.13
C ARG A 155 -11.32 20.12 7.60
N ASP A 156 -10.06 20.38 7.86
CA ASP A 156 -9.57 20.49 9.21
C ASP A 156 -9.43 21.96 9.58
N LYS A 157 -10.26 22.43 10.50
CA LYS A 157 -10.14 23.77 11.08
C LYS A 157 -9.04 23.82 12.15
N GLU A 158 -8.75 22.66 12.72
CA GLU A 158 -7.69 22.44 13.70
C GLU A 158 -6.99 21.16 13.26
N ALA A 159 -5.84 21.29 12.59
CA ALA A 159 -5.10 20.13 12.08
C ALA A 159 -4.88 19.08 13.19
N SER A 160 -5.81 18.13 13.31
CA SER A 160 -5.73 17.04 14.27
C SER A 160 -4.60 16.10 13.85
N GLY A 161 -3.52 16.09 14.65
CA GLY A 161 -2.31 15.31 14.39
C GLY A 161 -1.07 16.12 14.09
N ALA A 162 -1.19 17.38 13.71
CA ALA A 162 -0.04 18.26 13.65
C ALA A 162 0.37 18.67 15.08
N THR A 163 1.65 18.51 15.41
CA THR A 163 2.23 18.95 16.69
C THR A 163 2.13 20.47 16.92
N ARG A 164 1.58 21.22 15.95
CA ARG A 164 1.26 22.66 16.05
C ARG A 164 0.01 22.95 15.21
N PRO A 165 -0.99 23.65 15.77
CA PRO A 165 -2.12 24.15 14.99
C PRO A 165 -1.58 25.10 13.90
N VAL A 166 -1.86 24.78 12.66
CA VAL A 166 -1.55 25.65 11.52
C VAL A 166 -2.77 26.54 11.29
N PRO A 167 -2.67 27.87 11.45
CA PRO A 167 -3.82 28.75 11.25
C PRO A 167 -4.27 28.73 9.79
N GLY A 168 -5.56 28.57 9.56
CA GLY A 168 -6.19 28.64 8.24
C GLY A 168 -7.07 27.43 7.94
N ASP A 169 -7.84 27.52 6.85
CA ASP A 169 -8.58 26.38 6.32
C ASP A 169 -7.60 25.44 5.63
N HIS A 170 -7.37 24.28 6.24
CA HIS A 170 -6.56 23.20 5.67
C HIS A 170 -7.46 22.02 5.33
N TYR A 171 -7.04 21.27 4.33
CA TYR A 171 -7.67 20.01 3.94
C TYR A 171 -6.69 18.88 4.22
N ALA A 172 -7.11 17.87 4.95
CA ALA A 172 -6.32 16.69 5.20
C ALA A 172 -6.74 15.57 4.24
N LEU A 173 -5.77 15.02 3.49
CA LEU A 173 -5.90 13.72 2.86
C LEU A 173 -5.39 12.69 3.86
N GLU A 174 -6.22 11.73 4.23
CA GLU A 174 -5.90 10.76 5.26
C GLU A 174 -6.24 9.34 4.79
N ILE A 175 -5.31 8.41 5.04
CA ILE A 175 -5.52 6.97 4.91
C ILE A 175 -5.44 6.33 6.29
N LYS A 176 -6.41 5.49 6.62
CA LYS A 176 -6.45 4.68 7.85
C LYS A 176 -6.51 3.21 7.49
N VAL A 177 -5.62 2.42 8.07
CA VAL A 177 -5.66 0.95 7.99
C VAL A 177 -5.88 0.40 9.40
N PHE A 178 -6.87 -0.46 9.55
CA PHE A 178 -7.28 -0.99 10.85
C PHE A 178 -6.65 -2.36 11.10
N SER A 179 -6.14 -2.56 12.33
CA SER A 179 -5.75 -3.89 12.76
C SER A 179 -7.01 -4.76 12.93
N ARG A 180 -6.86 -6.05 12.67
CA ARG A 180 -7.94 -7.01 12.95
C ARG A 180 -7.62 -7.72 14.25
N PRO A 181 -8.57 -7.82 15.18
CA PRO A 181 -8.41 -8.68 16.34
C PRO A 181 -8.18 -10.13 15.84
N LYS A 182 -7.30 -10.82 16.53
CA LYS A 182 -7.08 -12.27 16.33
C LYS A 182 -8.26 -13.06 16.84
#